data_7288f239ed65d03d771a884dc7bf3b76
#
_entry.id   7288f239ed65d03d771a884dc7bf3b76
#
_cell.length_a   1.000
_cell.length_b   1.000
_cell.length_c   1.000
_cell.angle_alpha   90.00
_cell.angle_beta   90.00
_cell.angle_gamma   90.00
#
_symmetry.space_group_name_H-M   'P 1'
#
loop_
_entity.id
_entity.type
_entity.pdbx_description
1 polymer ?
#
loop_
_entity_poly.entity_id
_entity_poly.type
_entity_poly.pdbx_seq_one_letter_code
_entity_poly.pdbx_strand_id
1 'polypeptide(L)'
;MNRKTVIQVLMFFLIFLISLLFYFKYFNKNPKNLQENIITSKTSNDKNSSSNYIDYINYISTDSKGNKYQITAKQAEIDLDNPDTMFLEDVIAYIFMKKSDTIKITSNFGKYNSQNYDTIFSKNVIITYPGHKITGDYSDFSFLKNLGTISTNVIYTGGKKDLFSDRIEINLTNKDTKIFMNDNSKKVLIKGTK
;
A
#
# COMPACT_ATOMS: atom_id res chain seq x y z
N MET A 1 -36.66 36.88 -35.69
CA MET A 1 -35.60 35.85 -35.60
C MET A 1 -36.10 34.58 -36.29
N ASN A 2 -35.44 34.10 -37.32
CA ASN A 2 -35.94 32.97 -38.13
C ASN A 2 -36.00 31.70 -37.26
N ARG A 3 -37.09 30.89 -37.36
CA ARG A 3 -37.25 29.61 -36.63
C ARG A 3 -36.01 28.70 -36.72
N LYS A 4 -35.30 28.70 -37.85
CA LYS A 4 -34.07 27.94 -38.09
C LYS A 4 -32.91 28.41 -37.18
N THR A 5 -32.76 29.73 -36.99
CA THR A 5 -31.72 30.33 -36.15
C THR A 5 -31.97 30.04 -34.66
N VAL A 6 -33.22 30.01 -34.23
CA VAL A 6 -33.59 29.67 -32.86
C VAL A 6 -33.26 28.22 -32.55
N ILE A 7 -33.53 27.28 -33.47
CA ILE A 7 -33.21 25.85 -33.32
C ILE A 7 -31.72 25.65 -33.29
N GLN A 8 -30.94 26.35 -34.12
CA GLN A 8 -29.46 26.25 -34.10
C GLN A 8 -28.86 26.72 -32.77
N VAL A 9 -29.30 27.86 -32.25
CA VAL A 9 -28.86 28.39 -30.96
C VAL A 9 -29.22 27.44 -29.82
N LEU A 10 -30.40 26.84 -29.87
CA LEU A 10 -30.85 25.88 -28.85
C LEU A 10 -30.01 24.58 -28.89
N MET A 11 -29.64 24.08 -30.07
CA MET A 11 -28.71 22.92 -30.22
C MET A 11 -27.32 23.25 -29.70
N PHE A 12 -26.77 24.44 -29.99
CA PHE A 12 -25.45 24.84 -29.46
C PHE A 12 -25.48 24.93 -27.93
N PHE A 13 -26.55 25.47 -27.37
CA PHE A 13 -26.74 25.56 -25.91
C PHE A 13 -26.83 24.16 -25.28
N LEU A 14 -27.51 23.23 -25.92
CA LEU A 14 -27.61 21.83 -25.45
C LEU A 14 -26.26 21.13 -25.44
N ILE A 15 -25.46 21.28 -26.51
CA ILE A 15 -24.11 20.71 -26.62
C ILE A 15 -23.19 21.32 -25.56
N PHE A 16 -23.30 22.65 -25.33
CA PHE A 16 -22.50 23.30 -24.29
C PHE A 16 -22.89 22.80 -22.89
N LEU A 17 -24.16 22.58 -22.62
CA LEU A 17 -24.67 22.06 -21.33
C LEU A 17 -24.19 20.62 -21.09
N ILE A 18 -24.22 19.77 -22.10
CA ILE A 18 -23.66 18.39 -22.05
C ILE A 18 -22.16 18.42 -21.80
N SER A 19 -21.44 19.30 -22.51
CA SER A 19 -19.98 19.46 -22.31
C SER A 19 -19.64 19.92 -20.89
N LEU A 20 -20.45 20.84 -20.34
CA LEU A 20 -20.31 21.35 -18.99
C LEU A 20 -20.55 20.22 -17.93
N LEU A 21 -21.58 19.39 -18.14
CA LEU A 21 -21.88 18.24 -17.29
C LEU A 21 -20.76 17.20 -17.34
N PHE A 22 -20.20 16.96 -18.53
CA PHE A 22 -19.03 16.08 -18.70
C PHE A 22 -17.80 16.66 -17.99
N TYR A 23 -17.55 17.96 -18.11
CA TYR A 23 -16.47 18.64 -17.40
C TYR A 23 -16.60 18.48 -15.89
N PHE A 24 -17.78 18.78 -15.31
CA PHE A 24 -18.02 18.60 -13.88
C PHE A 24 -17.92 17.15 -13.42
N LYS A 25 -18.37 16.20 -14.23
CA LYS A 25 -18.32 14.78 -13.89
C LYS A 25 -16.92 14.17 -13.98
N TYR A 26 -16.09 14.63 -14.93
CA TYR A 26 -14.77 14.06 -15.19
C TYR A 26 -13.62 14.85 -14.59
N PHE A 27 -13.69 16.17 -14.58
CA PHE A 27 -12.61 17.02 -14.06
C PHE A 27 -12.84 17.48 -12.61
N ASN A 28 -14.05 17.53 -12.16
CA ASN A 28 -14.35 17.83 -10.75
C ASN A 28 -14.49 16.56 -9.89
N LYS A 29 -13.78 15.48 -10.27
CA LYS A 29 -13.42 14.47 -9.31
C LYS A 29 -12.32 15.07 -8.44
N ASN A 30 -12.72 15.82 -7.40
CA ASN A 30 -11.87 15.90 -6.23
C ASN A 30 -11.44 14.48 -5.92
N PRO A 31 -10.15 14.18 -5.81
CA PRO A 31 -9.75 12.93 -5.19
C PRO A 31 -10.53 12.93 -3.87
N LYS A 32 -11.47 12.00 -3.73
CA LYS A 32 -12.19 11.84 -2.46
C LYS A 32 -11.08 11.76 -1.45
N ASN A 33 -10.99 12.78 -0.61
CA ASN A 33 -10.11 12.85 0.51
C ASN A 33 -10.16 11.48 1.19
N LEU A 34 -9.12 10.68 0.97
CA LEU A 34 -8.77 9.66 1.92
C LEU A 34 -8.64 10.46 3.20
N GLN A 35 -9.55 10.29 4.14
CA GLN A 35 -9.44 10.97 5.42
C GLN A 35 -8.15 10.48 6.04
N GLU A 36 -7.08 11.24 5.84
CA GLU A 36 -5.86 11.17 6.64
C GLU A 36 -6.26 11.52 8.07
N ASN A 37 -6.67 10.53 8.81
CA ASN A 37 -6.71 10.66 10.25
C ASN A 37 -5.30 10.40 10.77
N ILE A 38 -4.46 11.43 10.70
CA ILE A 38 -3.24 11.49 11.50
C ILE A 38 -3.70 11.56 12.96
N ILE A 39 -3.82 10.43 13.61
CA ILE A 39 -4.09 10.36 15.04
C ILE A 39 -2.75 10.31 15.76
N THR A 40 -2.37 11.48 16.25
CA THR A 40 -1.51 11.72 17.41
C THR A 40 -0.04 11.34 17.25
N SER A 41 0.74 12.26 16.68
CA SER A 41 2.16 12.38 17.02
C SER A 41 2.27 13.08 18.37
N LYS A 42 2.87 12.45 19.37
CA LYS A 42 3.47 13.16 20.48
C LYS A 42 4.79 13.74 19.98
N THR A 43 4.76 14.99 19.54
CA THR A 43 5.98 15.74 19.27
C THR A 43 6.68 15.92 20.61
N SER A 44 7.81 15.27 20.80
CA SER A 44 8.72 15.61 21.89
C SER A 44 9.31 16.98 21.57
N ASN A 45 8.88 18.02 22.30
CA ASN A 45 9.41 19.38 22.22
C ASN A 45 10.79 19.43 22.87
N ASP A 46 11.79 18.81 22.30
CA ASP A 46 13.19 19.13 22.58
C ASP A 46 13.65 20.22 21.61
N LYS A 47 13.75 21.42 22.14
CA LYS A 47 13.98 22.69 21.43
C LYS A 47 15.35 22.83 20.75
N ASN A 48 16.12 21.77 20.53
CA ASN A 48 17.50 21.87 20.01
C ASN A 48 17.91 20.85 18.97
N SER A 49 16.97 20.13 18.33
CA SER A 49 17.33 19.31 17.18
C SER A 49 16.46 19.67 15.98
N SER A 50 17.07 20.04 14.87
CA SER A 50 16.50 20.06 13.53
C SER A 50 16.22 18.60 13.07
N SER A 51 15.66 17.78 13.96
CA SER A 51 15.41 16.38 13.70
C SER A 51 14.05 16.22 13.07
N ASN A 52 14.04 15.64 11.89
CA ASN A 52 12.85 15.21 11.13
C ASN A 52 12.24 13.95 11.71
N TYR A 53 12.51 13.62 12.97
CA TYR A 53 12.06 12.41 13.63
C TYR A 53 10.72 12.64 14.31
N ILE A 54 9.83 11.65 14.13
CA ILE A 54 8.52 11.59 14.77
C ILE A 54 8.46 10.29 15.56
N ASP A 55 8.20 10.38 16.85
CA ASP A 55 8.00 9.19 17.69
C ASP A 55 6.55 8.71 17.60
N TYR A 56 6.37 7.39 17.54
CA TYR A 56 5.07 6.70 17.55
C TYR A 56 4.11 7.15 16.45
N ILE A 57 4.39 6.70 15.23
CA ILE A 57 3.49 6.94 14.10
C ILE A 57 2.36 5.93 14.09
N ASN A 58 1.16 6.43 13.76
CA ASN A 58 0.01 5.63 13.38
C ASN A 58 -0.67 6.27 12.18
N TYR A 59 -0.46 5.71 11.01
CA TYR A 59 -1.05 6.15 9.76
C TYR A 59 -2.14 5.18 9.31
N ILE A 60 -3.30 5.72 8.93
CA ILE A 60 -4.45 4.94 8.49
C ILE A 60 -4.96 5.49 7.16
N SER A 61 -5.14 4.61 6.18
CA SER A 61 -5.76 4.93 4.89
C SER A 61 -6.84 3.92 4.53
N THR A 62 -7.74 4.31 3.63
CA THR A 62 -8.81 3.43 3.13
C THR A 62 -8.90 3.57 1.63
N ASP A 63 -8.88 2.44 0.90
CA ASP A 63 -9.02 2.44 -0.55
C ASP A 63 -10.48 2.62 -1.01
N SER A 64 -10.67 2.81 -2.32
CA SER A 64 -12.01 2.97 -2.92
C SER A 64 -12.92 1.75 -2.78
N LYS A 65 -12.34 0.57 -2.49
CA LYS A 65 -13.07 -0.69 -2.23
C LYS A 65 -13.44 -0.81 -0.75
N GLY A 66 -12.92 0.10 0.10
CA GLY A 66 -13.13 0.18 1.53
C GLY A 66 -12.28 -0.81 2.33
N ASN A 67 -11.17 -1.29 1.79
CA ASN A 67 -10.14 -1.94 2.57
C ASN A 67 -9.38 -0.87 3.35
N LYS A 68 -9.04 -1.17 4.60
CA LYS A 68 -8.33 -0.26 5.50
C LYS A 68 -6.88 -0.72 5.63
N TYR A 69 -5.96 0.20 5.52
CA TYR A 69 -4.52 0.00 5.70
C TYR A 69 -4.08 0.80 6.91
N GLN A 70 -3.32 0.18 7.80
CA GLN A 70 -2.78 0.83 8.98
C GLN A 70 -1.30 0.52 9.10
N ILE A 71 -0.47 1.54 9.26
CA ILE A 71 0.96 1.40 9.53
C ILE A 71 1.27 2.11 10.84
N THR A 72 1.91 1.40 11.75
CA THR A 72 2.45 1.92 12.99
C THR A 72 3.95 1.71 13.02
N ALA A 73 4.70 2.67 13.56
CA ALA A 73 6.12 2.55 13.79
C ALA A 73 6.50 3.23 15.10
N LYS A 74 7.56 2.72 15.73
CA LYS A 74 8.10 3.32 16.95
C LYS A 74 8.70 4.68 16.67
N GLN A 75 9.39 4.82 15.54
CA GLN A 75 10.01 6.05 15.08
C GLN A 75 9.89 6.16 13.57
N ALA A 76 9.80 7.40 13.08
CA ALA A 76 9.93 7.70 11.66
C ALA A 76 10.81 8.93 11.44
N GLU A 77 11.54 8.90 10.34
CA GLU A 77 12.29 10.01 9.80
C GLU A 77 11.68 10.43 8.47
N ILE A 78 11.35 11.71 8.33
CA ILE A 78 10.89 12.27 7.07
C ILE A 78 12.10 12.62 6.22
N ASP A 79 12.14 12.15 4.98
CA ASP A 79 13.18 12.52 4.01
C ASP A 79 13.00 13.99 3.59
N LEU A 80 14.01 14.84 3.89
CA LEU A 80 13.96 16.28 3.57
C LEU A 80 13.95 16.57 2.08
N ASP A 81 14.63 15.74 1.30
CA ASP A 81 14.70 15.89 -0.16
C ASP A 81 13.42 15.37 -0.84
N ASN A 82 12.72 14.48 -0.16
CA ASN A 82 11.45 13.90 -0.63
C ASN A 82 10.46 13.72 0.52
N PRO A 83 9.74 14.79 0.92
CA PRO A 83 8.85 14.79 2.09
C PRO A 83 7.71 13.77 2.08
N ASP A 84 7.40 13.22 0.89
CA ASP A 84 6.42 12.13 0.77
C ASP A 84 6.98 10.78 1.19
N THR A 85 8.28 10.69 1.46
CA THR A 85 8.97 9.48 1.89
C THR A 85 9.28 9.53 3.38
N MET A 86 8.91 8.47 4.08
CA MET A 86 9.22 8.25 5.49
C MET A 86 10.01 6.96 5.66
N PHE A 87 11.10 7.02 6.42
CA PHE A 87 11.84 5.86 6.90
C PHE A 87 11.34 5.51 8.30
N LEU A 88 10.97 4.24 8.49
CA LEU A 88 10.27 3.76 9.67
C LEU A 88 11.11 2.73 10.42
N GLU A 89 11.02 2.74 11.76
CA GLU A 89 11.64 1.74 12.63
C GLU A 89 10.59 1.00 13.47
N ASP A 90 10.82 -0.30 13.70
CA ASP A 90 9.92 -1.18 14.45
C ASP A 90 8.48 -1.12 13.91
N VAL A 91 8.32 -1.57 12.67
CA VAL A 91 7.10 -1.40 11.88
C VAL A 91 6.11 -2.53 12.12
N ILE A 92 4.84 -2.15 12.30
CA ILE A 92 3.71 -3.07 12.28
C ILE A 92 2.66 -2.49 11.31
N ALA A 93 2.31 -3.27 10.29
CA ALA A 93 1.26 -2.90 9.35
C ALA A 93 0.10 -3.92 9.40
N TYR A 94 -1.11 -3.42 9.19
CA TYR A 94 -2.31 -4.22 9.07
C TYR A 94 -3.05 -3.87 7.78
N ILE A 95 -3.53 -4.89 7.07
CA ILE A 95 -4.42 -4.77 5.93
C ILE A 95 -5.74 -5.42 6.31
N PHE A 96 -6.77 -4.59 6.53
CA PHE A 96 -8.12 -5.03 6.85
C PHE A 96 -8.94 -5.07 5.57
N MET A 97 -9.20 -6.26 5.06
CA MET A 97 -9.99 -6.45 3.85
C MET A 97 -11.46 -6.70 4.20
N LYS A 98 -12.41 -6.06 3.48
CA LYS A 98 -13.86 -6.18 3.75
C LYS A 98 -14.41 -7.60 3.70
N LYS A 99 -13.80 -8.47 2.89
CA LYS A 99 -14.32 -9.83 2.60
C LYS A 99 -13.29 -10.92 2.88
N SER A 100 -12.25 -10.61 3.65
CA SER A 100 -11.18 -11.54 3.95
C SER A 100 -10.57 -11.21 5.31
N ASP A 101 -9.80 -12.13 5.84
CA ASP A 101 -9.12 -11.95 7.12
C ASP A 101 -8.04 -10.87 7.04
N THR A 102 -7.67 -10.37 8.20
CA THR A 102 -6.64 -9.34 8.33
C THR A 102 -5.25 -9.92 8.07
N ILE A 103 -4.48 -9.22 7.25
CA ILE A 103 -3.06 -9.49 7.08
C ILE A 103 -2.29 -8.58 8.03
N LYS A 104 -1.35 -9.17 8.79
CA LYS A 104 -0.41 -8.43 9.63
C LYS A 104 0.99 -8.58 9.06
N ILE A 105 1.73 -7.47 8.97
CA ILE A 105 3.12 -7.42 8.53
C ILE A 105 3.94 -6.79 9.65
N THR A 106 5.10 -7.35 9.97
CA THR A 106 6.06 -6.76 10.89
C THR A 106 7.45 -6.76 10.29
N SER A 107 8.27 -5.77 10.60
CA SER A 107 9.67 -5.67 10.20
C SER A 107 10.45 -4.73 11.11
N ASN A 108 11.77 -4.81 11.08
CA ASN A 108 12.61 -3.86 11.84
C ASN A 108 12.58 -2.47 11.18
N PHE A 109 12.57 -2.41 9.84
CA PHE A 109 12.58 -1.15 9.11
C PHE A 109 11.51 -1.14 8.03
N GLY A 110 11.07 0.08 7.68
CA GLY A 110 10.18 0.34 6.58
C GLY A 110 10.55 1.60 5.82
N LYS A 111 10.13 1.67 4.55
CA LYS A 111 10.12 2.89 3.76
C LYS A 111 8.73 3.03 3.18
N TYR A 112 8.04 4.10 3.52
CA TYR A 112 6.67 4.37 3.11
C TYR A 112 6.62 5.64 2.25
N ASN A 113 5.86 5.59 1.16
CA ASN A 113 5.58 6.77 0.34
C ASN A 113 4.10 7.14 0.45
N SER A 114 3.82 8.37 0.90
CA SER A 114 2.47 8.86 1.16
C SER A 114 1.67 9.17 -0.11
N GLN A 115 2.32 9.45 -1.25
CA GLN A 115 1.65 9.77 -2.50
C GLN A 115 1.06 8.55 -3.18
N ASN A 116 1.80 7.42 -3.22
CA ASN A 116 1.42 6.22 -3.95
C ASN A 116 1.17 5.02 -3.05
N TYR A 117 1.38 5.17 -1.72
CA TYR A 117 1.23 4.14 -0.69
C TYR A 117 2.19 2.96 -0.82
N ASP A 118 3.17 3.03 -1.73
CA ASP A 118 4.17 1.99 -1.88
C ASP A 118 4.96 1.85 -0.58
N THR A 119 5.13 0.61 -0.13
CA THR A 119 5.74 0.32 1.16
C THR A 119 6.77 -0.78 1.03
N ILE A 120 7.97 -0.49 1.47
CA ILE A 120 9.05 -1.47 1.58
C ILE A 120 9.22 -1.82 3.06
N PHE A 121 9.32 -3.11 3.35
CA PHE A 121 9.67 -3.66 4.66
C PHE A 121 11.01 -4.37 4.57
N SER A 122 11.88 -4.18 5.53
CA SER A 122 13.20 -4.80 5.51
C SER A 122 13.67 -5.23 6.89
N LYS A 123 14.46 -6.29 6.89
CA LYS A 123 14.98 -7.03 8.03
C LYS A 123 13.87 -7.65 8.90
N ASN A 124 13.95 -8.96 9.06
CA ASN A 124 13.00 -9.73 9.86
C ASN A 124 11.54 -9.51 9.46
N VAL A 125 11.28 -9.53 8.15
CA VAL A 125 9.90 -9.37 7.65
C VAL A 125 9.09 -10.61 7.97
N ILE A 126 7.95 -10.42 8.63
CA ILE A 126 7.00 -11.47 8.95
C ILE A 126 5.62 -11.04 8.48
N ILE A 127 5.03 -11.81 7.58
CA ILE A 127 3.65 -11.63 7.11
C ILE A 127 2.82 -12.75 7.69
N THR A 128 1.75 -12.41 8.41
CA THR A 128 0.82 -13.37 9.00
C THR A 128 -0.59 -13.17 8.46
N TYR A 129 -1.21 -14.28 8.13
CA TYR A 129 -2.60 -14.41 7.73
C TYR A 129 -3.14 -15.69 8.38
N PRO A 130 -4.41 -15.82 8.77
CA PRO A 130 -4.91 -16.99 9.51
C PRO A 130 -4.51 -18.32 8.89
N GLY A 131 -3.77 -19.11 9.67
CA GLY A 131 -3.22 -20.41 9.23
C GLY A 131 -1.98 -20.35 8.35
N HIS A 132 -1.45 -19.15 8.05
CA HIS A 132 -0.31 -18.96 7.15
C HIS A 132 0.68 -17.93 7.71
N LYS A 133 1.96 -18.19 7.53
CA LYS A 133 3.04 -17.27 7.88
C LYS A 133 4.08 -17.27 6.76
N ILE A 134 4.54 -16.09 6.38
CA ILE A 134 5.65 -15.92 5.44
C ILE A 134 6.72 -15.11 6.15
N THR A 135 7.97 -15.55 6.09
CA THR A 135 9.13 -14.80 6.58
C THR A 135 10.09 -14.54 5.45
N GLY A 136 10.83 -13.46 5.52
CA GLY A 136 11.88 -13.10 4.57
C GLY A 136 12.63 -11.86 5.07
N ASP A 137 13.66 -11.44 4.34
CA ASP A 137 14.46 -10.28 4.75
C ASP A 137 13.99 -8.97 4.12
N TYR A 138 13.23 -9.06 3.01
CA TYR A 138 12.79 -7.90 2.25
C TYR A 138 11.39 -8.14 1.66
N SER A 139 10.55 -7.14 1.72
CA SER A 139 9.24 -7.16 1.08
C SER A 139 8.92 -5.79 0.48
N ASP A 140 8.35 -5.78 -0.72
CA ASP A 140 7.96 -4.59 -1.48
C ASP A 140 6.49 -4.72 -1.88
N PHE A 141 5.67 -3.78 -1.44
CA PHE A 141 4.28 -3.64 -1.84
C PHE A 141 4.12 -2.40 -2.71
N SER A 142 3.87 -2.59 -4.00
CA SER A 142 3.55 -1.51 -4.93
C SER A 142 2.09 -1.57 -5.35
N PHE A 143 1.32 -0.59 -4.89
CA PHE A 143 -0.09 -0.48 -5.24
C PHE A 143 -0.28 -0.04 -6.70
N LEU A 144 0.65 0.76 -7.22
CA LEU A 144 0.64 1.16 -8.64
C LEU A 144 0.78 -0.05 -9.56
N LYS A 145 1.66 -0.98 -9.21
CA LYS A 145 1.90 -2.22 -9.98
C LYS A 145 0.95 -3.36 -9.62
N ASN A 146 0.11 -3.17 -8.59
CA ASN A 146 -0.72 -4.23 -8.00
C ASN A 146 0.11 -5.47 -7.62
N LEU A 147 1.30 -5.29 -7.12
CA LEU A 147 2.26 -6.35 -6.85
C LEU A 147 2.78 -6.26 -5.42
N GLY A 148 2.72 -7.36 -4.69
CA GLY A 148 3.46 -7.59 -3.46
C GLY A 148 4.56 -8.62 -3.70
N THR A 149 5.77 -8.32 -3.25
CA THR A 149 6.92 -9.23 -3.32
C THR A 149 7.47 -9.46 -1.92
N ILE A 150 7.88 -10.69 -1.63
CA ILE A 150 8.77 -10.99 -0.51
C ILE A 150 9.97 -11.75 -1.04
N SER A 151 11.16 -11.42 -0.59
CA SER A 151 12.41 -11.96 -1.12
C SER A 151 13.48 -12.11 -0.06
N THR A 152 14.49 -12.90 -0.40
CA THR A 152 15.64 -13.24 0.43
C THR A 152 15.25 -14.08 1.66
N ASN A 153 15.71 -15.33 1.66
CA ASN A 153 15.46 -16.31 2.74
C ASN A 153 13.96 -16.54 3.00
N VAL A 154 13.17 -16.68 1.93
CA VAL A 154 11.72 -16.79 2.06
C VAL A 154 11.32 -18.17 2.55
N ILE A 155 10.57 -18.18 3.66
CA ILE A 155 9.95 -19.39 4.21
C ILE A 155 8.44 -19.11 4.33
N TYR A 156 7.65 -19.92 3.65
CA TYR A 156 6.20 -19.97 3.85
C TYR A 156 5.85 -21.17 4.70
N THR A 157 5.09 -20.97 5.76
CA THR A 157 4.55 -22.01 6.63
C THR A 157 3.03 -22.01 6.58
N GLY A 158 2.43 -23.15 6.25
CA GLY A 158 0.98 -23.29 6.20
C GLY A 158 0.55 -24.72 5.89
N GLY A 159 -0.61 -25.15 6.44
CA GLY A 159 -1.20 -26.46 6.17
C GLY A 159 -0.27 -27.66 6.50
N LYS A 160 0.52 -27.57 7.58
CA LYS A 160 1.53 -28.56 7.99
C LYS A 160 2.66 -28.74 6.96
N LYS A 161 3.00 -27.68 6.24
CA LYS A 161 4.09 -27.68 5.26
C LYS A 161 4.88 -26.39 5.36
N ASP A 162 6.19 -26.51 5.17
CA ASP A 162 7.09 -25.38 4.97
C ASP A 162 7.59 -25.39 3.53
N LEU A 163 7.56 -24.23 2.89
CA LEU A 163 8.07 -24.00 1.55
C LEU A 163 9.22 -23.01 1.63
N PHE A 164 10.33 -23.33 1.02
CA PHE A 164 11.55 -22.52 0.96
C PHE A 164 11.76 -22.03 -0.47
N SER A 165 11.93 -20.74 -0.63
CA SER A 165 12.15 -20.07 -1.92
C SER A 165 13.01 -18.82 -1.76
N ASP A 166 13.48 -18.27 -2.87
CA ASP A 166 14.22 -17.00 -2.86
C ASP A 166 13.27 -15.80 -2.97
N ARG A 167 12.10 -15.99 -3.65
CA ARG A 167 11.13 -14.92 -3.85
C ARG A 167 9.72 -15.48 -4.04
N ILE A 168 8.74 -14.78 -3.46
CA ILE A 168 7.31 -14.97 -3.71
C ILE A 168 6.75 -13.64 -4.21
N GLU A 169 5.99 -13.67 -5.30
CA GLU A 169 5.23 -12.56 -5.85
C GLU A 169 3.74 -12.83 -5.73
N ILE A 170 2.97 -11.83 -5.30
CA ILE A 170 1.52 -11.91 -5.14
C ILE A 170 0.89 -10.77 -5.91
N ASN A 171 0.02 -11.07 -6.85
CA ASN A 171 -0.83 -10.07 -7.49
C ASN A 171 -1.90 -9.61 -6.49
N LEU A 172 -1.91 -8.32 -6.14
CA LEU A 172 -2.81 -7.78 -5.10
C LEU A 172 -4.28 -7.74 -5.55
N THR A 173 -4.55 -7.84 -6.86
CA THR A 173 -5.91 -7.79 -7.42
C THR A 173 -6.57 -9.17 -7.45
N ASN A 174 -5.93 -10.15 -8.13
CA ASN A 174 -6.49 -11.50 -8.35
C ASN A 174 -5.94 -12.56 -7.38
N LYS A 175 -4.93 -12.20 -6.56
CA LYS A 175 -4.27 -13.06 -5.57
C LYS A 175 -3.42 -14.18 -6.18
N ASP A 176 -3.15 -14.14 -7.48
CA ASP A 176 -2.22 -15.08 -8.10
C ASP A 176 -0.85 -14.96 -7.46
N THR A 177 -0.29 -16.11 -7.15
CA THR A 177 1.00 -16.21 -6.46
C THR A 177 1.99 -16.96 -7.33
N LYS A 178 3.18 -16.39 -7.49
CA LYS A 178 4.32 -16.99 -8.17
C LYS A 178 5.47 -17.17 -7.20
N ILE A 179 6.15 -18.29 -7.28
CA ILE A 179 7.25 -18.67 -6.39
C ILE A 179 8.49 -18.93 -7.23
N PHE A 180 9.60 -18.34 -6.84
CA PHE A 180 10.84 -18.39 -7.63
C PHE A 180 12.03 -18.80 -6.80
N MET A 181 12.97 -19.45 -7.49
CA MET A 181 14.38 -19.53 -7.10
C MET A 181 15.15 -18.57 -8.01
N ASN A 182 16.12 -17.84 -7.47
CA ASN A 182 16.96 -16.92 -8.25
C ASN A 182 17.93 -17.69 -9.16
N ASP A 183 18.31 -18.88 -8.73
CA ASP A 183 19.15 -19.81 -9.49
C ASP A 183 18.25 -20.84 -10.19
N ASN A 184 18.26 -20.84 -11.51
CA ASN A 184 17.45 -21.75 -12.33
C ASN A 184 17.81 -23.25 -12.13
N SER A 185 18.98 -23.56 -11.55
CA SER A 185 19.39 -24.93 -11.20
C SER A 185 18.76 -25.41 -9.90
N LYS A 186 18.27 -24.50 -9.04
CA LYS A 186 17.63 -24.79 -7.77
C LYS A 186 16.13 -24.95 -7.92
N LYS A 187 15.56 -25.80 -7.09
CA LYS A 187 14.09 -26.02 -7.04
C LYS A 187 13.54 -25.51 -5.71
N VAL A 188 12.31 -25.04 -5.75
CA VAL A 188 11.53 -24.75 -4.54
C VAL A 188 11.45 -26.03 -3.71
N LEU A 189 11.80 -25.91 -2.42
CA LEU A 189 11.81 -27.05 -1.49
C LEU A 189 10.55 -27.00 -0.63
N ILE A 190 9.83 -28.13 -0.58
CA ILE A 190 8.65 -28.28 0.30
C ILE A 190 8.96 -29.41 1.30
N LYS A 191 8.78 -29.09 2.59
CA LYS A 191 8.95 -30.06 3.69
C LYS A 191 7.61 -30.19 4.44
N GLY A 192 7.21 -31.42 4.75
CA GLY A 192 6.10 -31.67 5.67
C GLY A 192 6.55 -31.41 7.12
N THR A 193 5.75 -30.69 7.89
CA THR A 193 5.93 -30.58 9.36
C THR A 193 5.17 -31.73 10.03
N LYS A 194 5.80 -32.43 10.97
CA LYS A 194 5.17 -33.53 11.74
C LYS A 194 4.09 -33.00 12.69
#